data_3b4ed657bd0459749faa5b283902db20
#
_entry.id   3b4ed657bd0459749faa5b283902db20
#
_cell.length_a   1.000
_cell.length_b   1.000
_cell.length_c   1.000
_cell.angle_alpha   90.00
_cell.angle_beta   90.00
_cell.angle_gamma   90.00
#
_symmetry.space_group_name_H-M   'P 1'
#
loop_
_entity.id
_entity.type
_entity.pdbx_description
1 polymer ?
#
loop_
_entity_poly.entity_id
_entity_poly.type
_entity_poly.pdbx_seq_one_letter_code
_entity_poly.pdbx_strand_id
1 'polypeptide(L)'
;GASFSTTSADEAALAVTAHQRAGSTSVIASLVSAPIPVLADQLTCLADLCDDSILVGLHLEGPWLSPTHRGAHDLRHLARGTAAAVERLVEAARGHLRMATVAPEILGGFEIIRALIDADVLVAVGHTAADTATTEEAVEAGARIATHLFNGMPPLHHRFPGPVGVLLADPSVTVELIADGTHLAPEALALAARAAAGRVSLVSDAMAACGMPDGRYVLGSTPVTVTDGVARVTSSGALAGSTRTLAHGIRTLYAAGVPLEHAV
;
A
#
# COMPACT_ATOMS: atom_id res chain seq x y z
N GLY A 1 11.21 3.16 -16.10
CA GLY A 1 11.05 2.11 -15.09
C GLY A 1 9.92 1.19 -15.44
N ALA A 2 9.87 0.07 -14.77
CA ALA A 2 8.82 -0.93 -14.93
C ALA A 2 7.74 -0.78 -13.83
N SER A 3 6.53 -1.27 -14.08
CA SER A 3 5.38 -1.15 -13.18
C SER A 3 4.68 -2.50 -13.03
N PHE A 4 4.01 -2.70 -11.89
CA PHE A 4 3.08 -3.82 -11.71
C PHE A 4 1.67 -3.51 -12.23
N SER A 5 1.32 -2.24 -12.45
CA SER A 5 0.05 -1.86 -13.10
C SER A 5 0.10 -2.12 -14.61
N THR A 6 0.32 -3.39 -14.99
CA THR A 6 0.55 -3.84 -16.36
C THR A 6 -0.11 -5.19 -16.62
N THR A 7 -0.33 -5.51 -17.89
CA THR A 7 -0.69 -6.86 -18.38
C THR A 7 0.47 -7.50 -19.17
N SER A 8 1.69 -7.00 -18.97
CA SER A 8 2.93 -7.56 -19.53
C SER A 8 3.71 -8.29 -18.44
N ALA A 9 3.78 -9.60 -18.52
CA ALA A 9 4.58 -10.42 -17.60
C ALA A 9 6.07 -10.04 -17.63
N ASP A 10 6.60 -9.69 -18.79
CA ASP A 10 8.01 -9.26 -18.95
C ASP A 10 8.28 -7.93 -18.22
N GLU A 11 7.35 -6.96 -18.29
CA GLU A 11 7.49 -5.71 -17.57
C GLU A 11 7.45 -5.94 -16.06
N ALA A 12 6.50 -6.75 -15.58
CA ALA A 12 6.39 -7.08 -14.16
C ALA A 12 7.63 -7.84 -13.65
N ALA A 13 8.15 -8.80 -14.40
CA ALA A 13 9.37 -9.54 -14.08
C ALA A 13 10.60 -8.61 -14.03
N LEU A 14 10.66 -7.59 -14.91
CA LEU A 14 11.71 -6.57 -14.85
C LEU A 14 11.62 -5.75 -13.56
N ALA A 15 10.41 -5.38 -13.09
CA ALA A 15 10.22 -4.70 -11.81
C ALA A 15 10.71 -5.58 -10.64
N VAL A 16 10.33 -6.86 -10.60
CA VAL A 16 10.82 -7.80 -9.59
C VAL A 16 12.34 -7.87 -9.58
N THR A 17 12.96 -8.02 -10.76
CA THR A 17 14.42 -8.08 -10.91
C THR A 17 15.10 -6.83 -10.35
N ALA A 18 14.51 -5.64 -10.55
CA ALA A 18 15.04 -4.41 -10.01
C ALA A 18 15.05 -4.40 -8.47
N HIS A 19 13.95 -4.86 -7.83
CA HIS A 19 13.86 -4.99 -6.38
C HIS A 19 14.81 -6.05 -5.81
N GLN A 20 14.94 -7.20 -6.48
CA GLN A 20 15.86 -8.26 -6.07
C GLN A 20 17.32 -7.80 -6.12
N ARG A 21 17.73 -7.07 -7.18
CA ARG A 21 19.06 -6.46 -7.27
C ARG A 21 19.32 -5.43 -6.18
N ALA A 22 18.27 -4.82 -5.65
CA ALA A 22 18.35 -3.88 -4.52
C ALA A 22 18.29 -4.55 -3.14
N GLY A 23 18.25 -5.90 -3.09
CA GLY A 23 18.32 -6.70 -1.86
C GLY A 23 16.99 -7.27 -1.37
N SER A 24 15.87 -7.05 -2.06
CA SER A 24 14.59 -7.69 -1.70
C SER A 24 14.63 -9.17 -2.11
N THR A 25 14.36 -10.08 -1.17
CA THR A 25 14.32 -11.53 -1.43
C THR A 25 12.96 -12.01 -1.89
N SER A 26 11.91 -11.29 -1.51
CA SER A 26 10.52 -11.59 -1.83
C SER A 26 9.80 -10.30 -2.22
N VAL A 27 8.90 -10.36 -3.19
CA VAL A 27 8.16 -9.20 -3.69
C VAL A 27 6.67 -9.55 -3.77
N ILE A 28 5.83 -8.72 -3.18
CA ILE A 28 4.39 -8.67 -3.42
C ILE A 28 4.13 -7.54 -4.41
N ALA A 29 3.43 -7.82 -5.50
CA ALA A 29 3.08 -6.81 -6.48
C ALA A 29 1.83 -6.06 -6.04
N SER A 30 1.96 -4.73 -5.86
CA SER A 30 0.84 -3.85 -5.52
C SER A 30 0.24 -3.22 -6.77
N LEU A 31 -1.08 -3.32 -6.90
CA LEU A 31 -1.87 -2.71 -7.95
C LEU A 31 -2.63 -1.51 -7.40
N VAL A 32 -2.44 -0.34 -7.99
CA VAL A 32 -3.19 0.87 -7.63
C VAL A 32 -4.59 0.85 -8.25
N SER A 33 -5.48 1.70 -7.73
CA SER A 33 -6.87 1.80 -8.19
C SER A 33 -6.98 1.93 -9.71
N ALA A 34 -7.75 1.02 -10.31
CA ALA A 34 -8.14 1.01 -11.71
C ALA A 34 -9.57 0.45 -11.86
N PRO A 35 -10.22 0.54 -13.02
CA PRO A 35 -11.52 -0.11 -13.26
C PRO A 35 -11.42 -1.62 -12.96
N ILE A 36 -12.47 -2.18 -12.34
CA ILE A 36 -12.51 -3.61 -11.93
C ILE A 36 -12.11 -4.58 -13.07
N PRO A 37 -12.56 -4.41 -14.33
CA PRO A 37 -12.10 -5.26 -15.42
C PRO A 37 -10.59 -5.19 -15.66
N VAL A 38 -10.02 -3.98 -15.59
CA VAL A 38 -8.56 -3.77 -15.78
C VAL A 38 -7.77 -4.42 -14.65
N LEU A 39 -8.23 -4.26 -13.40
CA LEU A 39 -7.60 -4.94 -12.26
C LEU A 39 -7.66 -6.47 -12.40
N ALA A 40 -8.79 -7.01 -12.88
CA ALA A 40 -8.92 -8.45 -13.11
C ALA A 40 -7.92 -8.94 -14.17
N ASP A 41 -7.76 -8.21 -15.28
CA ASP A 41 -6.79 -8.56 -16.33
C ASP A 41 -5.34 -8.49 -15.82
N GLN A 42 -5.01 -7.46 -15.02
CA GLN A 42 -3.70 -7.32 -14.38
C GLN A 42 -3.42 -8.42 -13.37
N LEU A 43 -4.40 -8.74 -12.49
CA LEU A 43 -4.29 -9.84 -11.53
C LEU A 43 -4.07 -11.18 -12.22
N THR A 44 -4.80 -11.46 -13.30
CA THR A 44 -4.62 -12.69 -14.08
C THR A 44 -3.20 -12.81 -14.63
N CYS A 45 -2.67 -11.73 -15.21
CA CYS A 45 -1.30 -11.71 -15.72
C CYS A 45 -0.25 -11.91 -14.60
N LEU A 46 -0.43 -11.24 -13.46
CA LEU A 46 0.53 -11.33 -12.35
C LEU A 46 0.41 -12.65 -11.57
N ALA A 47 -0.74 -13.30 -11.61
CA ALA A 47 -0.93 -14.61 -11.00
C ALA A 47 -0.03 -15.69 -11.69
N ASP A 48 0.23 -15.57 -13.00
CA ASP A 48 1.21 -16.44 -13.70
C ASP A 48 2.61 -16.31 -13.09
N LEU A 49 3.03 -15.09 -12.73
CA LEU A 49 4.32 -14.86 -12.07
C LEU A 49 4.36 -15.38 -10.62
N CYS A 50 3.20 -15.48 -9.96
CA CYS A 50 3.11 -16.14 -8.65
C CYS A 50 3.20 -17.66 -8.79
N ASP A 51 2.55 -18.26 -9.80
CA ASP A 51 2.65 -19.69 -10.10
C ASP A 51 4.11 -20.09 -10.42
N ASP A 52 4.85 -19.21 -11.11
CA ASP A 52 6.27 -19.38 -11.42
C ASP A 52 7.21 -19.03 -10.23
N SER A 53 6.66 -18.69 -9.07
CA SER A 53 7.42 -18.30 -7.86
C SER A 53 8.32 -17.06 -8.04
N ILE A 54 8.01 -16.20 -9.02
CA ILE A 54 8.69 -14.91 -9.23
C ILE A 54 8.15 -13.86 -8.27
N LEU A 55 6.84 -13.90 -8.01
CA LEU A 55 6.14 -13.09 -6.99
C LEU A 55 5.66 -14.01 -5.86
N VAL A 56 5.61 -13.51 -4.63
CA VAL A 56 5.08 -14.26 -3.48
C VAL A 56 3.60 -13.97 -3.23
N GLY A 57 3.03 -13.00 -3.93
CA GLY A 57 1.62 -12.65 -3.85
C GLY A 57 1.30 -11.31 -4.48
N LEU A 58 0.02 -10.96 -4.42
CA LEU A 58 -0.56 -9.76 -5.00
C LEU A 58 -1.22 -8.94 -3.91
N HIS A 59 -1.21 -7.61 -4.06
CA HIS A 59 -1.88 -6.64 -3.21
C HIS A 59 -2.73 -5.71 -4.08
N LEU A 60 -3.94 -5.43 -3.63
CA LEU A 60 -4.80 -4.39 -4.18
C LEU A 60 -4.76 -3.15 -3.27
N GLU A 61 -4.20 -2.06 -3.74
CA GLU A 61 -4.34 -0.76 -3.09
C GLU A 61 -5.55 -0.03 -3.68
N GLY A 62 -6.70 -0.28 -3.09
CA GLY A 62 -7.99 0.09 -3.63
C GLY A 62 -8.57 -0.93 -4.64
N PRO A 63 -9.62 -0.56 -5.38
CA PRO A 63 -10.16 0.77 -5.64
C PRO A 63 -11.13 1.30 -4.56
N TRP A 64 -11.22 0.67 -3.43
CA TRP A 64 -12.16 0.96 -2.34
C TRP A 64 -11.56 1.93 -1.32
N LEU A 65 -11.20 3.13 -1.77
CA LEU A 65 -10.49 4.15 -0.99
C LEU A 65 -11.33 5.42 -0.80
N SER A 66 -11.00 6.20 0.22
CA SER A 66 -11.63 7.50 0.49
C SER A 66 -11.31 8.51 -0.61
N PRO A 67 -12.32 9.15 -1.22
CA PRO A 67 -12.08 10.21 -2.20
C PRO A 67 -11.24 11.38 -1.68
N THR A 68 -11.36 11.68 -0.38
CA THR A 68 -10.65 12.80 0.27
C THR A 68 -9.23 12.47 0.68
N HIS A 69 -8.91 11.16 0.87
CA HIS A 69 -7.60 10.67 1.30
C HIS A 69 -6.94 9.75 0.27
N ARG A 70 -7.37 9.85 -0.99
CA ARG A 70 -6.92 8.97 -2.08
C ARG A 70 -5.45 9.13 -2.48
N GLY A 71 -4.73 10.14 -1.99
CA GLY A 71 -3.34 10.38 -2.37
C GLY A 71 -3.18 10.55 -3.90
N ALA A 72 -2.36 9.71 -4.50
CA ALA A 72 -2.08 9.70 -5.94
C ALA A 72 -3.09 8.91 -6.79
N HIS A 73 -4.05 8.21 -6.17
CA HIS A 73 -5.05 7.43 -6.91
C HIS A 73 -5.98 8.33 -7.71
N ASP A 74 -6.33 7.91 -8.92
CA ASP A 74 -7.27 8.61 -9.77
C ASP A 74 -8.70 8.48 -9.22
N LEU A 75 -9.32 9.63 -8.90
CA LEU A 75 -10.70 9.68 -8.37
C LEU A 75 -11.71 8.93 -9.25
N ARG A 76 -11.49 8.93 -10.56
CA ARG A 76 -12.39 8.27 -11.53
C ARG A 76 -12.38 6.74 -11.41
N HIS A 77 -11.35 6.18 -10.80
CA HIS A 77 -11.16 4.75 -10.63
C HIS A 77 -11.56 4.24 -9.24
N LEU A 78 -11.93 5.14 -8.32
CA LEU A 78 -12.46 4.70 -7.03
C LEU A 78 -13.85 4.09 -7.22
N ALA A 79 -14.10 2.98 -6.52
CA ALA A 79 -15.32 2.20 -6.65
C ALA A 79 -16.09 2.12 -5.34
N ARG A 80 -17.40 1.93 -5.45
CA ARG A 80 -18.22 1.50 -4.31
C ARG A 80 -17.90 0.05 -3.96
N GLY A 81 -17.99 -0.28 -2.69
CA GLY A 81 -17.84 -1.65 -2.21
C GLY A 81 -19.01 -2.54 -2.60
N THR A 82 -18.74 -3.67 -3.25
CA THR A 82 -19.70 -4.74 -3.48
C THR A 82 -18.99 -6.10 -3.40
N ALA A 83 -19.62 -7.10 -2.79
CA ALA A 83 -19.05 -8.45 -2.70
C ALA A 83 -18.75 -9.04 -4.08
N ALA A 84 -19.59 -8.80 -5.08
CA ALA A 84 -19.37 -9.28 -6.45
C ALA A 84 -18.08 -8.72 -7.09
N ALA A 85 -17.66 -7.48 -6.74
CA ALA A 85 -16.41 -6.94 -7.21
C ALA A 85 -15.20 -7.65 -6.54
N VAL A 86 -15.32 -7.98 -5.25
CA VAL A 86 -14.29 -8.78 -4.53
C VAL A 86 -14.18 -10.16 -5.15
N GLU A 87 -15.29 -10.89 -5.30
CA GLU A 87 -15.33 -12.23 -5.88
C GLU A 87 -14.62 -12.27 -7.23
N ARG A 88 -14.94 -11.32 -8.12
CA ARG A 88 -14.28 -11.23 -9.43
C ARG A 88 -12.78 -11.04 -9.36
N LEU A 89 -12.27 -10.19 -8.45
CA LEU A 89 -10.84 -9.92 -8.32
C LEU A 89 -10.11 -11.07 -7.63
N VAL A 90 -10.72 -11.71 -6.64
CA VAL A 90 -10.20 -12.91 -5.98
C VAL A 90 -10.09 -14.08 -6.98
N GLU A 91 -11.13 -14.30 -7.82
CA GLU A 91 -11.11 -15.31 -8.88
C GLU A 91 -9.97 -15.04 -9.88
N ALA A 92 -9.83 -13.79 -10.34
CA ALA A 92 -8.78 -13.40 -11.29
C ALA A 92 -7.38 -13.62 -10.71
N ALA A 93 -7.20 -13.43 -9.41
CA ALA A 93 -5.93 -13.62 -8.72
C ALA A 93 -5.59 -15.11 -8.43
N ARG A 94 -6.49 -16.04 -8.67
CA ARG A 94 -6.27 -17.51 -8.54
C ARG A 94 -5.64 -17.93 -7.20
N GLY A 95 -6.06 -17.31 -6.10
CA GLY A 95 -5.53 -17.59 -4.75
C GLY A 95 -4.23 -16.87 -4.39
N HIS A 96 -3.73 -15.99 -5.26
CA HIS A 96 -2.50 -15.22 -5.02
C HIS A 96 -2.75 -13.82 -4.44
N LEU A 97 -4.01 -13.36 -4.32
CA LEU A 97 -4.31 -12.12 -3.64
C LEU A 97 -4.07 -12.30 -2.13
N ARG A 98 -3.03 -11.67 -1.61
CA ARG A 98 -2.64 -11.79 -0.21
C ARG A 98 -3.19 -10.68 0.65
N MET A 99 -3.38 -9.49 0.10
CA MET A 99 -3.79 -8.31 0.85
C MET A 99 -4.62 -7.37 -0.01
N ALA A 100 -5.53 -6.63 0.63
CA ALA A 100 -6.23 -5.51 0.00
C ALA A 100 -6.37 -4.34 0.98
N THR A 101 -6.06 -3.14 0.52
CA THR A 101 -6.24 -1.89 1.26
C THR A 101 -7.63 -1.33 1.01
N VAL A 102 -8.35 -1.02 2.09
CA VAL A 102 -9.74 -0.55 2.10
C VAL A 102 -9.89 0.63 3.04
N ALA A 103 -10.69 1.62 2.65
CA ALA A 103 -11.20 2.66 3.53
C ALA A 103 -12.55 2.19 4.10
N PRO A 104 -12.65 1.90 5.41
CA PRO A 104 -13.86 1.29 5.98
C PRO A 104 -15.10 2.18 5.92
N GLU A 105 -14.94 3.49 5.90
CA GLU A 105 -16.01 4.48 5.91
C GLU A 105 -16.73 4.65 4.57
N ILE A 106 -16.19 4.13 3.48
CA ILE A 106 -16.85 4.27 2.18
C ILE A 106 -18.13 3.44 2.10
N LEU A 107 -19.00 3.80 1.18
CA LEU A 107 -20.22 3.04 0.94
C LEU A 107 -19.90 1.59 0.52
N GLY A 108 -20.31 0.62 1.35
CA GLY A 108 -20.00 -0.80 1.17
C GLY A 108 -18.63 -1.22 1.71
N GLY A 109 -17.90 -0.35 2.45
CA GLY A 109 -16.57 -0.66 2.98
C GLY A 109 -16.56 -1.92 3.86
N PHE A 110 -17.48 -2.04 4.79
CA PHE A 110 -17.62 -3.24 5.64
C PHE A 110 -18.09 -4.49 4.87
N GLU A 111 -18.84 -4.33 3.78
CA GLU A 111 -19.17 -5.45 2.88
C GLU A 111 -17.91 -5.99 2.21
N ILE A 112 -17.03 -5.08 1.72
CA ILE A 112 -15.72 -5.45 1.17
C ILE A 112 -14.85 -6.14 2.21
N ILE A 113 -14.74 -5.57 3.41
CA ILE A 113 -13.92 -6.15 4.50
C ILE A 113 -14.33 -7.59 4.77
N ARG A 114 -15.63 -7.85 4.93
CA ARG A 114 -16.13 -9.21 5.16
C ARG A 114 -15.85 -10.14 3.98
N ALA A 115 -16.12 -9.70 2.76
CA ALA A 115 -15.90 -10.52 1.56
C ALA A 115 -14.41 -10.87 1.35
N LEU A 116 -13.49 -9.96 1.68
CA LEU A 116 -12.04 -10.22 1.63
C LEU A 116 -11.62 -11.23 2.69
N ILE A 117 -12.13 -11.09 3.92
CA ILE A 117 -11.85 -12.03 5.02
C ILE A 117 -12.38 -13.43 4.70
N ASP A 118 -13.60 -13.54 4.18
CA ASP A 118 -14.20 -14.80 3.76
C ASP A 118 -13.40 -15.48 2.63
N ALA A 119 -12.66 -14.70 1.85
CA ALA A 119 -11.75 -15.17 0.79
C ALA A 119 -10.31 -15.41 1.27
N ASP A 120 -10.03 -15.38 2.59
CA ASP A 120 -8.68 -15.51 3.19
C ASP A 120 -7.68 -14.46 2.69
N VAL A 121 -8.16 -13.24 2.44
CA VAL A 121 -7.34 -12.09 2.04
C VAL A 121 -7.15 -11.16 3.24
N LEU A 122 -5.91 -10.82 3.57
CA LEU A 122 -5.60 -9.87 4.63
C LEU A 122 -6.17 -8.48 4.31
N VAL A 123 -6.92 -7.93 5.24
CA VAL A 123 -7.48 -6.58 5.09
C VAL A 123 -6.55 -5.57 5.74
N ALA A 124 -6.15 -4.58 4.95
CA ALA A 124 -5.41 -3.41 5.39
C ALA A 124 -6.31 -2.16 5.39
N VAL A 125 -6.22 -1.36 6.45
CA VAL A 125 -6.88 -0.05 6.52
C VAL A 125 -5.90 1.01 6.02
N GLY A 126 -6.31 1.75 5.00
CA GLY A 126 -5.50 2.82 4.42
C GLY A 126 -6.30 3.72 3.48
N HIS A 127 -5.72 4.85 3.10
CA HIS A 127 -6.38 5.84 2.26
C HIS A 127 -7.81 6.17 2.74
N THR A 128 -7.93 6.44 4.02
CA THR A 128 -9.19 6.51 4.76
C THR A 128 -9.39 7.85 5.45
N ALA A 129 -10.63 8.31 5.53
CA ALA A 129 -11.09 9.42 6.36
C ALA A 129 -11.83 8.93 7.62
N ALA A 130 -11.74 7.63 7.94
CA ALA A 130 -12.43 7.04 9.08
C ALA A 130 -12.12 7.77 10.38
N ASP A 131 -13.10 7.85 11.25
CA ASP A 131 -12.92 8.27 12.63
C ASP A 131 -12.43 7.10 13.52
N THR A 132 -12.28 7.36 14.80
CA THR A 132 -11.83 6.36 15.79
C THR A 132 -12.77 5.16 15.80
N ALA A 133 -14.09 5.38 15.94
CA ALA A 133 -15.08 4.31 16.08
C ALA A 133 -15.15 3.43 14.82
N THR A 134 -15.18 4.04 13.65
CA THR A 134 -15.19 3.31 12.37
C THR A 134 -13.91 2.48 12.18
N THR A 135 -12.77 2.99 12.65
CA THR A 135 -11.50 2.24 12.56
C THR A 135 -11.48 1.07 13.55
N GLU A 136 -11.95 1.26 14.78
CA GLU A 136 -12.10 0.19 15.77
C GLU A 136 -13.02 -0.91 15.25
N GLU A 137 -14.18 -0.55 14.67
CA GLU A 137 -15.08 -1.52 14.06
C GLU A 137 -14.41 -2.30 12.91
N ALA A 138 -13.56 -1.65 12.09
CA ALA A 138 -12.83 -2.33 11.03
C ALA A 138 -11.82 -3.36 11.58
N VAL A 139 -11.12 -3.05 12.67
CA VAL A 139 -10.22 -3.99 13.36
C VAL A 139 -11.01 -5.14 14.00
N GLU A 140 -12.14 -4.85 14.66
CA GLU A 140 -13.05 -5.88 15.21
C GLU A 140 -13.60 -6.78 14.10
N ALA A 141 -13.90 -6.23 12.92
CA ALA A 141 -14.34 -6.99 11.76
C ALA A 141 -13.24 -7.86 11.14
N GLY A 142 -11.97 -7.69 11.53
CA GLY A 142 -10.86 -8.55 11.10
C GLY A 142 -9.76 -7.85 10.28
N ALA A 143 -9.77 -6.54 10.12
CA ALA A 143 -8.62 -5.83 9.56
C ALA A 143 -7.38 -6.00 10.46
N ARG A 144 -6.21 -6.23 9.85
CA ARG A 144 -4.98 -6.58 10.58
C ARG A 144 -3.74 -5.82 10.13
N ILE A 145 -3.86 -4.93 9.17
CA ILE A 145 -2.74 -4.16 8.61
C ILE A 145 -3.12 -2.69 8.54
N ALA A 146 -2.18 -1.82 8.87
CA ALA A 146 -2.23 -0.38 8.60
C ALA A 146 -1.37 -0.09 7.38
N THR A 147 -1.95 0.22 6.24
CA THR A 147 -1.23 0.55 5.02
C THR A 147 -0.48 1.87 5.22
N HIS A 148 0.86 1.85 5.01
CA HIS A 148 1.78 3.00 5.09
C HIS A 148 1.30 4.09 6.07
N LEU A 149 1.20 3.72 7.35
CA LEU A 149 0.62 4.51 8.43
C LEU A 149 0.97 6.01 8.33
N PHE A 150 0.06 6.90 8.65
CA PHE A 150 0.01 8.36 8.51
C PHE A 150 -0.30 8.86 7.09
N ASN A 151 0.14 8.14 6.03
CA ASN A 151 -0.05 8.59 4.67
C ASN A 151 -1.49 8.28 4.21
N GLY A 152 -2.14 9.24 3.55
CA GLY A 152 -3.54 9.07 3.16
C GLY A 152 -4.51 8.87 4.34
N MET A 153 -4.22 9.46 5.50
CA MET A 153 -5.03 9.40 6.72
C MET A 153 -5.16 10.78 7.36
N PRO A 154 -6.24 11.05 8.17
CA PRO A 154 -6.27 12.19 9.07
C PRO A 154 -5.09 12.16 10.04
N PRO A 155 -4.52 13.32 10.42
CA PRO A 155 -3.39 13.38 11.34
C PRO A 155 -3.79 12.91 12.75
N LEU A 156 -2.86 12.26 13.46
CA LEU A 156 -3.04 11.87 14.85
C LEU A 156 -3.33 13.09 15.73
N HIS A 157 -4.47 13.10 16.39
CA HIS A 157 -4.86 14.14 17.33
C HIS A 157 -5.19 13.55 18.70
N HIS A 158 -4.69 14.17 19.78
CA HIS A 158 -4.75 13.63 21.15
C HIS A 158 -6.16 13.43 21.73
N ARG A 159 -7.21 14.06 21.17
CA ARG A 159 -8.63 13.87 21.57
C ARG A 159 -9.42 13.10 20.51
N PHE A 160 -8.95 13.08 19.27
CA PHE A 160 -9.58 12.41 18.13
C PHE A 160 -8.51 11.61 17.38
N PRO A 161 -8.08 10.48 17.94
CA PRO A 161 -6.89 9.76 17.45
C PRO A 161 -7.04 9.23 16.02
N GLY A 162 -8.27 9.00 15.56
CA GLY A 162 -8.57 8.54 14.21
C GLY A 162 -7.88 7.22 13.87
N PRO A 163 -7.72 6.92 12.58
CA PRO A 163 -7.14 5.65 12.15
C PRO A 163 -5.70 5.49 12.64
N VAL A 164 -4.89 6.54 12.62
CA VAL A 164 -3.49 6.47 13.06
C VAL A 164 -3.39 6.01 14.51
N GLY A 165 -4.20 6.59 15.40
CA GLY A 165 -4.16 6.24 16.83
C GLY A 165 -4.63 4.83 17.11
N VAL A 166 -5.75 4.41 16.52
CA VAL A 166 -6.31 3.06 16.69
C VAL A 166 -5.33 2.00 16.17
N LEU A 167 -4.91 2.10 14.91
CA LEU A 167 -4.07 1.10 14.26
C LEU A 167 -2.68 0.99 14.91
N LEU A 168 -2.14 2.11 15.41
CA LEU A 168 -0.86 2.12 16.10
C LEU A 168 -0.94 1.49 17.49
N ALA A 169 -2.07 1.67 18.19
CA ALA A 169 -2.26 1.18 19.55
C ALA A 169 -2.71 -0.29 19.63
N ASP A 170 -3.40 -0.80 18.61
CA ASP A 170 -3.95 -2.16 18.63
C ASP A 170 -2.85 -3.22 18.43
N PRO A 171 -2.67 -4.16 19.38
CA PRO A 171 -1.60 -5.16 19.32
C PRO A 171 -1.80 -6.21 18.22
N SER A 172 -2.98 -6.33 17.65
CA SER A 172 -3.28 -7.29 16.56
C SER A 172 -2.96 -6.75 15.17
N VAL A 173 -2.64 -5.44 15.06
CA VAL A 173 -2.43 -4.77 13.78
C VAL A 173 -0.94 -4.66 13.46
N THR A 174 -0.52 -5.15 12.30
CA THR A 174 0.79 -4.87 11.70
C THR A 174 0.78 -3.49 11.07
N VAL A 175 1.82 -2.72 11.31
CA VAL A 175 1.94 -1.33 10.87
C VAL A 175 2.97 -1.23 9.75
N GLU A 176 2.54 -0.87 8.56
CA GLU A 176 3.45 -0.57 7.46
C GLU A 176 3.98 0.85 7.57
N LEU A 177 5.29 1.02 7.33
CA LEU A 177 5.96 2.33 7.34
C LEU A 177 6.79 2.51 6.07
N ILE A 178 6.65 3.67 5.41
CA ILE A 178 7.54 4.09 4.32
C ILE A 178 8.68 4.91 4.93
N ALA A 179 9.86 4.33 5.00
CA ALA A 179 11.04 4.94 5.63
C ALA A 179 12.00 5.52 4.57
N ASP A 180 11.49 6.27 3.60
CA ASP A 180 12.28 6.82 2.49
C ASP A 180 12.89 8.20 2.77
N GLY A 181 12.60 8.78 3.94
CA GLY A 181 13.03 10.12 4.34
C GLY A 181 12.18 11.26 3.76
N THR A 182 11.09 10.93 3.05
CA THR A 182 10.17 11.91 2.44
C THR A 182 8.76 11.77 3.01
N HIS A 183 8.24 10.55 3.12
CA HIS A 183 6.89 10.27 3.62
C HIS A 183 6.74 10.49 5.11
N LEU A 184 7.78 10.18 5.89
CA LEU A 184 7.80 10.36 7.35
C LEU A 184 9.06 11.12 7.78
N ALA A 185 8.87 12.11 8.66
CA ALA A 185 9.97 12.71 9.39
C ALA A 185 10.62 11.67 10.32
N PRO A 186 11.94 11.77 10.58
CA PRO A 186 12.64 10.80 11.44
C PRO A 186 12.01 10.61 12.82
N GLU A 187 11.49 11.67 13.41
CA GLU A 187 10.83 11.64 14.71
C GLU A 187 9.50 10.87 14.68
N ALA A 188 8.70 11.05 13.63
CA ALA A 188 7.44 10.33 13.44
C ALA A 188 7.71 8.83 13.17
N LEU A 189 8.72 8.54 12.35
CA LEU A 189 9.16 7.19 12.05
C LEU A 189 9.61 6.46 13.32
N ALA A 190 10.48 7.09 14.11
CA ALA A 190 10.96 6.52 15.37
C ALA A 190 9.86 6.37 16.43
N LEU A 191 8.90 7.29 16.48
CA LEU A 191 7.74 7.20 17.38
C LEU A 191 6.87 5.99 17.01
N ALA A 192 6.51 5.86 15.73
CA ALA A 192 5.69 4.75 15.25
C ALA A 192 6.38 3.40 15.47
N ALA A 193 7.66 3.30 15.13
CA ALA A 193 8.43 2.08 15.32
C ALA A 193 8.49 1.63 16.79
N ARG A 194 8.63 2.57 17.73
CA ARG A 194 8.60 2.26 19.18
C ARG A 194 7.20 1.86 19.65
N ALA A 195 6.17 2.57 19.22
CA ALA A 195 4.79 2.30 19.63
C ALA A 195 4.28 0.95 19.08
N ALA A 196 4.72 0.57 17.89
CA ALA A 196 4.37 -0.70 17.25
C ALA A 196 5.51 -1.73 17.32
N ALA A 197 6.35 -1.71 18.36
CA ALA A 197 7.49 -2.62 18.50
C ALA A 197 7.06 -4.09 18.28
N GLY A 198 7.76 -4.80 17.39
CA GLY A 198 7.46 -6.18 17.00
C GLY A 198 6.30 -6.32 16.00
N ARG A 199 5.69 -5.22 15.55
CA ARG A 199 4.57 -5.20 14.60
C ARG A 199 4.80 -4.29 13.40
N VAL A 200 6.02 -3.76 13.23
CA VAL A 200 6.38 -2.92 12.10
C VAL A 200 6.73 -3.78 10.90
N SER A 201 6.21 -3.40 9.74
CA SER A 201 6.64 -3.89 8.43
C SER A 201 7.13 -2.70 7.61
N LEU A 202 8.39 -2.70 7.20
CA LEU A 202 8.85 -1.70 6.26
C LEU A 202 8.37 -2.02 4.86
N VAL A 203 7.79 -1.03 4.21
CA VAL A 203 7.39 -1.11 2.80
C VAL A 203 8.15 -0.06 1.99
N SER A 204 8.47 -0.39 0.74
CA SER A 204 9.08 0.57 -0.16
C SER A 204 8.07 1.55 -0.73
N ASP A 205 6.86 1.10 -0.95
CA ASP A 205 5.83 1.82 -1.75
C ASP A 205 6.41 2.37 -3.06
N ALA A 206 7.28 1.56 -3.67
CA ALA A 206 8.07 1.97 -4.81
C ALA A 206 7.22 2.03 -6.08
N MET A 207 7.35 3.14 -6.81
CA MET A 207 6.74 3.30 -8.12
C MET A 207 7.77 3.17 -9.27
N ALA A 208 7.32 3.26 -10.51
CA ALA A 208 8.16 3.05 -11.70
C ALA A 208 9.43 3.91 -11.79
N ALA A 209 9.56 4.96 -10.99
CA ALA A 209 10.76 5.79 -10.91
C ALA A 209 11.78 5.29 -9.88
N CYS A 210 11.53 4.20 -9.18
CA CYS A 210 12.47 3.66 -8.19
C CYS A 210 13.80 3.31 -8.87
N GLY A 211 14.89 3.94 -8.38
CA GLY A 211 16.22 3.77 -8.96
C GLY A 211 16.44 4.42 -10.33
N MET A 212 15.48 5.22 -10.80
CA MET A 212 15.55 5.92 -12.08
C MET A 212 15.89 7.41 -11.88
N PRO A 213 16.38 8.12 -12.91
CA PRO A 213 16.64 9.56 -12.84
C PRO A 213 15.35 10.38 -12.70
N ASP A 214 15.50 11.64 -12.31
CA ASP A 214 14.41 12.62 -12.34
C ASP A 214 13.76 12.70 -13.72
N GLY A 215 12.45 12.96 -13.75
CA GLY A 215 11.72 13.01 -15.03
C GLY A 215 10.22 12.80 -14.87
N ARG A 216 9.56 12.47 -15.97
CA ARG A 216 8.13 12.20 -16.02
C ARG A 216 7.87 10.70 -16.05
N TYR A 217 6.93 10.27 -15.22
CA TYR A 217 6.52 8.88 -15.03
C TYR A 217 4.99 8.80 -14.96
N VAL A 218 4.49 7.59 -14.78
CA VAL A 218 3.06 7.32 -14.57
C VAL A 218 2.91 6.36 -13.40
N LEU A 219 1.91 6.57 -12.56
CA LEU A 219 1.45 5.64 -11.54
C LEU A 219 0.00 5.25 -11.87
N GLY A 220 -0.22 4.01 -12.34
CA GLY A 220 -1.49 3.63 -12.94
C GLY A 220 -1.84 4.54 -14.12
N SER A 221 -2.89 5.35 -14.01
CA SER A 221 -3.29 6.38 -15.01
C SER A 221 -2.84 7.80 -14.63
N THR A 222 -2.19 7.98 -13.47
CA THR A 222 -1.86 9.31 -12.92
C THR A 222 -0.47 9.76 -13.35
N PRO A 223 -0.32 10.92 -14.05
CA PRO A 223 0.97 11.49 -14.38
C PRO A 223 1.72 11.95 -13.13
N VAL A 224 3.00 11.57 -13.06
CA VAL A 224 3.91 11.85 -11.94
C VAL A 224 5.16 12.56 -12.46
N THR A 225 5.62 13.56 -11.73
CA THR A 225 6.90 14.23 -11.96
C THR A 225 7.84 13.91 -10.80
N VAL A 226 9.05 13.47 -11.11
CA VAL A 226 10.13 13.28 -10.12
C VAL A 226 11.10 14.44 -10.23
N THR A 227 11.34 15.09 -9.10
CA THR A 227 12.32 16.16 -8.93
C THR A 227 13.07 15.96 -7.64
N ASP A 228 14.39 16.03 -7.68
CA ASP A 228 15.28 15.77 -6.52
C ASP A 228 15.01 14.41 -5.86
N GLY A 229 14.64 13.41 -6.69
CA GLY A 229 14.32 12.07 -6.24
C GLY A 229 12.98 11.92 -5.52
N VAL A 230 12.10 12.95 -5.54
CA VAL A 230 10.76 12.91 -4.92
C VAL A 230 9.69 12.84 -6.00
N ALA A 231 8.86 11.80 -5.94
CA ALA A 231 7.75 11.59 -6.87
C ALA A 231 6.49 12.34 -6.41
N ARG A 232 5.91 13.15 -7.29
CA ARG A 232 4.68 13.90 -7.02
C ARG A 232 3.71 13.82 -8.19
N VAL A 233 2.44 13.73 -7.87
CA VAL A 233 1.36 13.86 -8.86
C VAL A 233 1.49 15.21 -9.54
N THR A 234 1.62 15.22 -10.86
CA THR A 234 1.90 16.44 -11.66
C THR A 234 0.84 17.51 -11.47
N SER A 235 -0.43 17.14 -11.29
CA SER A 235 -1.56 18.08 -11.20
C SER A 235 -1.82 18.61 -9.78
N SER A 236 -1.55 17.82 -8.73
CA SER A 236 -1.91 18.17 -7.34
C SER A 236 -0.70 18.42 -6.44
N GLY A 237 0.49 17.95 -6.82
CA GLY A 237 1.68 17.99 -5.97
C GLY A 237 1.70 16.96 -4.83
N ALA A 238 0.65 16.13 -4.68
CA ALA A 238 0.63 15.06 -3.69
C ALA A 238 1.79 14.07 -3.93
N LEU A 239 2.33 13.48 -2.86
CA LEU A 239 3.29 12.38 -2.99
C LEU A 239 2.68 11.22 -3.76
N ALA A 240 3.49 10.53 -4.55
CA ALA A 240 3.03 9.49 -5.48
C ALA A 240 3.95 8.26 -5.43
N GLY A 241 3.91 7.56 -4.30
CA GLY A 241 4.81 6.47 -4.00
C GLY A 241 6.26 6.93 -3.80
N SER A 242 7.16 5.98 -3.68
CA SER A 242 8.58 6.23 -3.40
C SER A 242 9.48 5.93 -4.60
N THR A 243 10.60 6.63 -4.67
CA THR A 243 11.70 6.37 -5.60
C THR A 243 12.83 5.58 -4.94
N ARG A 244 12.66 5.18 -3.67
CA ARG A 244 13.69 4.51 -2.86
C ARG A 244 13.40 3.02 -2.73
N THR A 245 14.47 2.24 -2.55
CA THR A 245 14.38 0.80 -2.32
C THR A 245 14.16 0.48 -0.84
N LEU A 246 13.69 -0.72 -0.52
CA LEU A 246 13.49 -1.18 0.85
C LEU A 246 14.79 -1.11 1.68
N ALA A 247 15.94 -1.46 1.11
CA ALA A 247 17.25 -1.36 1.77
C ALA A 247 17.63 0.08 2.14
N HIS A 248 17.11 1.09 1.43
CA HIS A 248 17.24 2.49 1.86
C HIS A 248 16.39 2.74 3.11
N GLY A 249 15.17 2.21 3.16
CA GLY A 249 14.27 2.33 4.31
C GLY A 249 14.87 1.77 5.60
N ILE A 250 15.51 0.60 5.54
CA ILE A 250 16.22 0.01 6.70
C ILE A 250 17.28 0.98 7.23
N ARG A 251 18.11 1.56 6.35
CA ARG A 251 19.12 2.55 6.76
C ARG A 251 18.52 3.80 7.38
N THR A 252 17.42 4.29 6.83
CA THR A 252 16.71 5.47 7.34
C THR A 252 16.13 5.19 8.73
N LEU A 253 15.51 4.03 8.93
CA LEU A 253 14.95 3.64 10.22
C LEU A 253 16.05 3.48 11.29
N TYR A 254 17.18 2.86 10.93
CA TYR A 254 18.34 2.76 11.81
C TYR A 254 18.91 4.13 12.18
N ALA A 255 19.04 5.03 11.20
CA ALA A 255 19.50 6.41 11.44
C ALA A 255 18.52 7.22 12.32
N ALA A 256 17.22 6.87 12.32
CA ALA A 256 16.21 7.44 13.22
C ALA A 256 16.30 6.87 14.66
N GLY A 257 17.28 6.02 14.96
CA GLY A 257 17.55 5.47 16.30
C GLY A 257 16.74 4.22 16.64
N VAL A 258 16.21 3.51 15.65
CA VAL A 258 15.60 2.19 15.85
C VAL A 258 16.69 1.13 15.71
N PRO A 259 16.85 0.21 16.68
CA PRO A 259 17.84 -0.87 16.61
C PRO A 259 17.68 -1.72 15.33
N LEU A 260 18.79 -2.20 14.78
CA LEU A 260 18.77 -2.94 13.51
C LEU A 260 17.91 -4.21 13.57
N GLU A 261 17.92 -4.89 14.70
CA GLU A 261 17.10 -6.08 14.96
C GLU A 261 15.58 -5.80 14.95
N HIS A 262 15.19 -4.54 14.97
CA HIS A 262 13.80 -4.07 14.83
C HIS A 262 13.55 -3.35 13.50
N ALA A 263 14.59 -3.20 12.67
CA ALA A 263 14.53 -2.53 11.38
C ALA A 263 14.57 -3.50 10.18
N VAL A 264 14.77 -4.79 10.46
CA VAL A 264 14.88 -5.89 9.45
C VAL A 264 13.81 -6.93 9.68
#